data_c395b14e6ae9d3ebc9f195a980646c7c
#
_entry.id   c395b14e6ae9d3ebc9f195a980646c7c
#
_cell.length_a   1.000
_cell.length_b   1.000
_cell.length_c   1.000
_cell.angle_alpha   90.00
_cell.angle_beta   90.00
_cell.angle_gamma   90.00
#
_symmetry.space_group_name_H-M   'P 1'
#
loop_
_entity.id
_entity.type
_entity.pdbx_description
1 polymer ?
#
loop_
_entity_poly.entity_id
_entity_poly.type
_entity_poly.pdbx_seq_one_letter_code
_entity_poly.pdbx_strand_id
1 'polypeptide(L)'
;MKYEIKDGDTSWAAKGMFLKDDLILIVKPTGSKHRYDIPGGKIKIGESKEQGLYRECLEEVGLKVKKVKYLGKNEEREKHYFIIKQWDGEIVLQLEEIEKYRWVPLDTVLQYYLTKTAHQGIQMLLDTI
;
A
#
# COMPACT_ATOMS: atom_id res chain seq x y z
N MET A 1 -21.74 14.42 1.53
CA MET A 1 -21.13 14.88 0.28
C MET A 1 -20.49 13.69 -0.44
N LYS A 2 -20.79 13.57 -1.70
CA LYS A 2 -20.19 12.48 -2.48
C LYS A 2 -18.71 12.75 -2.72
N TYR A 3 -17.92 11.69 -2.62
CA TYR A 3 -16.52 11.76 -3.00
C TYR A 3 -16.41 12.04 -4.50
N GLU A 4 -15.67 13.07 -4.85
CA GLU A 4 -15.45 13.44 -6.25
C GLU A 4 -14.25 12.69 -6.80
N ILE A 5 -14.49 11.86 -7.82
CA ILE A 5 -13.41 11.11 -8.48
C ILE A 5 -12.73 12.03 -9.48
N LYS A 6 -11.42 12.15 -9.37
CA LYS A 6 -10.63 12.95 -10.31
C LYS A 6 -10.60 12.25 -11.67
N ASP A 7 -10.42 13.04 -12.73
CA ASP A 7 -10.28 12.50 -14.07
C ASP A 7 -9.20 11.40 -14.09
N GLY A 8 -9.56 10.25 -14.65
CA GLY A 8 -8.66 9.11 -14.74
C GLY A 8 -8.57 8.22 -13.53
N ASP A 9 -9.16 8.59 -12.39
CA ASP A 9 -9.15 7.78 -11.18
C ASP A 9 -10.47 7.05 -10.99
N THR A 10 -10.41 5.86 -10.38
CA THR A 10 -11.59 5.18 -9.87
C THR A 10 -11.68 5.43 -8.37
N SER A 11 -12.78 4.98 -7.72
CA SER A 11 -12.86 5.02 -6.27
C SER A 11 -12.01 3.93 -5.61
N TRP A 12 -11.65 2.88 -6.36
CA TRP A 12 -10.88 1.77 -5.84
C TRP A 12 -9.39 2.06 -5.79
N ALA A 13 -8.74 1.53 -4.77
CA ALA A 13 -7.29 1.61 -4.64
C ALA A 13 -6.68 0.21 -4.53
N ALA A 14 -5.43 0.10 -4.95
CA ALA A 14 -4.63 -1.11 -4.79
C ALA A 14 -3.50 -0.82 -3.82
N LYS A 15 -3.40 -1.64 -2.77
CA LYS A 15 -2.41 -1.47 -1.70
C LYS A 15 -1.51 -2.68 -1.63
N GLY A 16 -0.22 -2.47 -1.43
CA GLY A 16 0.77 -3.53 -1.44
C GLY A 16 1.53 -3.67 -0.13
N MET A 17 1.69 -4.90 0.30
CA MET A 17 2.45 -5.23 1.49
C MET A 17 3.77 -5.85 1.05
N PHE A 18 4.85 -5.06 1.08
CA PHE A 18 6.19 -5.50 0.75
C PHE A 18 6.75 -6.29 1.93
N LEU A 19 7.08 -7.54 1.69
CA LEU A 19 7.61 -8.44 2.72
C LEU A 19 9.05 -8.81 2.41
N LYS A 20 9.93 -8.60 3.38
CA LYS A 20 11.34 -8.97 3.29
C LYS A 20 11.70 -9.72 4.57
N ASP A 21 11.88 -11.02 4.46
CA ASP A 21 12.03 -11.90 5.62
C ASP A 21 10.82 -11.73 6.55
N ASP A 22 11.01 -11.38 7.81
CA ASP A 22 9.92 -11.15 8.76
C ASP A 22 9.48 -9.70 8.85
N LEU A 23 9.94 -8.85 7.91
CA LEU A 23 9.68 -7.42 7.94
C LEU A 23 8.65 -7.02 6.90
N ILE A 24 7.84 -6.03 7.26
CA ILE A 24 6.90 -5.38 6.34
C ILE A 24 7.24 -3.90 6.22
N LEU A 25 7.10 -3.38 5.01
CA LEU A 25 7.31 -1.96 4.75
C LEU A 25 6.06 -1.17 5.10
N ILE A 26 6.22 -0.19 6.00
CA ILE A 26 5.17 0.80 6.25
C ILE A 26 5.71 2.18 5.90
N VAL A 27 4.82 3.05 5.44
CA VAL A 27 5.16 4.40 4.97
C VAL A 27 4.31 5.42 5.71
N LYS A 28 4.89 6.59 5.96
CA LYS A 28 4.14 7.67 6.61
C LYS A 28 3.74 8.70 5.56
N PRO A 29 2.44 8.81 5.25
CA PRO A 29 1.98 9.85 4.34
C PRO A 29 2.31 11.24 4.87
N THR A 30 2.74 12.11 3.98
CA THR A 30 3.06 13.49 4.32
C THR A 30 1.82 14.17 4.88
N GLY A 31 1.96 14.78 6.05
CA GLY A 31 0.86 15.45 6.73
C GLY A 31 -0.08 14.56 7.52
N SER A 32 0.17 13.25 7.59
CA SER A 32 -0.69 12.33 8.35
C SER A 32 -0.44 12.35 9.85
N LYS A 33 0.36 13.25 10.33
CA LYS A 33 0.81 13.36 11.72
C LYS A 33 1.63 12.12 12.12
N HIS A 34 1.02 11.12 12.73
CA HIS A 34 1.76 9.96 13.22
C HIS A 34 1.31 8.63 12.61
N ARG A 35 0.34 8.66 11.69
CA ARG A 35 -0.19 7.44 11.13
C ARG A 35 0.65 6.92 9.97
N TYR A 36 0.93 5.62 10.01
CA TYR A 36 1.58 4.90 8.91
C TYR A 36 0.54 4.19 8.05
N ASP A 37 0.90 3.99 6.80
CA ASP A 37 0.08 3.30 5.81
C ASP A 37 0.96 2.27 5.11
N ILE A 38 0.38 1.55 4.16
CA ILE A 38 1.13 0.69 3.24
C ILE A 38 1.10 1.32 1.85
N PRO A 39 2.13 1.08 1.02
CA PRO A 39 2.20 1.69 -0.31
C PRO A 39 1.04 1.31 -1.22
N GLY A 40 0.70 2.21 -2.13
CA GLY A 40 -0.35 2.01 -3.11
C GLY A 40 -1.24 3.23 -3.21
N GLY A 41 -2.20 3.17 -4.10
CA GLY A 41 -3.10 4.30 -4.31
C GLY A 41 -4.21 3.96 -5.29
N LYS A 42 -4.88 5.00 -5.77
CA LYS A 42 -6.05 4.84 -6.63
C LYS A 42 -5.71 4.25 -7.98
N ILE A 43 -6.56 3.35 -8.42
CA ILE A 43 -6.48 2.74 -9.74
C ILE A 43 -7.10 3.72 -10.74
N LYS A 44 -6.41 3.96 -11.85
CA LYS A 44 -6.92 4.81 -12.92
C LYS A 44 -7.86 4.02 -13.82
N ILE A 45 -8.78 4.75 -14.44
CA ILE A 45 -9.67 4.16 -15.44
C ILE A 45 -8.81 3.55 -16.56
N GLY A 46 -9.08 2.29 -16.89
CA GLY A 46 -8.32 1.56 -17.92
C GLY A 46 -7.15 0.75 -17.37
N GLU A 47 -6.79 0.93 -16.10
CA GLU A 47 -5.77 0.10 -15.46
C GLU A 47 -6.42 -1.11 -14.80
N SER A 48 -5.70 -2.25 -14.82
CA SER A 48 -6.03 -3.34 -13.92
C SER A 48 -5.61 -2.96 -12.50
N LYS A 49 -6.09 -3.70 -11.50
CA LYS A 49 -5.66 -3.47 -10.11
C LYS A 49 -4.15 -3.68 -9.96
N GLU A 50 -3.58 -4.63 -10.69
CA GLU A 50 -2.13 -4.87 -10.69
C GLU A 50 -1.36 -3.69 -11.31
N GLN A 51 -1.82 -3.20 -12.45
CA GLN A 51 -1.18 -2.05 -13.11
C GLN A 51 -1.20 -0.80 -12.22
N GLY A 52 -2.32 -0.55 -11.56
CA GLY A 52 -2.44 0.56 -10.61
C GLY A 52 -1.50 0.42 -9.45
N LEU A 53 -1.38 -0.79 -8.89
CA LEU A 53 -0.45 -1.07 -7.80
C LEU A 53 1.00 -0.81 -8.24
N TYR A 54 1.39 -1.34 -9.39
CA TYR A 54 2.76 -1.20 -9.89
C TYR A 54 3.13 0.26 -10.09
N ARG A 55 2.23 1.02 -10.71
CA ARG A 55 2.44 2.44 -10.95
C ARG A 55 2.57 3.22 -9.64
N GLU A 56 1.64 3.02 -8.72
CA GLU A 56 1.63 3.74 -7.43
C GLU A 56 2.87 3.41 -6.59
N CYS A 57 3.28 2.15 -6.53
CA CYS A 57 4.48 1.78 -5.77
C CYS A 57 5.73 2.42 -6.36
N LEU A 58 5.84 2.46 -7.69
CA LEU A 58 6.97 3.11 -8.34
C LEU A 58 6.98 4.62 -8.06
N GLU A 59 5.81 5.26 -8.15
CA GLU A 59 5.68 6.69 -7.89
C GLU A 59 5.99 7.05 -6.44
N GLU A 60 5.45 6.30 -5.47
CA GLU A 60 5.55 6.65 -4.06
C GLU A 60 6.89 6.30 -3.43
N VAL A 61 7.39 5.09 -3.71
CA VAL A 61 8.56 4.55 -3.02
C VAL A 61 9.71 4.14 -3.95
N GLY A 62 9.54 4.29 -5.25
CA GLY A 62 10.60 3.99 -6.21
C GLY A 62 10.89 2.50 -6.42
N LEU A 63 10.02 1.63 -5.96
CA LEU A 63 10.21 0.19 -6.08
C LEU A 63 9.43 -0.36 -7.27
N LYS A 64 10.15 -1.10 -8.13
CA LYS A 64 9.55 -1.75 -9.29
C LYS A 64 9.10 -3.14 -8.90
N VAL A 65 7.80 -3.29 -8.73
CA VAL A 65 7.18 -4.56 -8.33
C VAL A 65 7.34 -5.60 -9.44
N LYS A 66 7.75 -6.81 -9.06
CA LYS A 66 7.99 -7.91 -10.00
C LYS A 66 6.92 -8.97 -9.92
N LYS A 67 6.61 -9.44 -8.73
CA LYS A 67 5.60 -10.47 -8.51
C LYS A 67 4.72 -10.12 -7.34
N VAL A 68 3.43 -10.34 -7.51
CA VAL A 68 2.44 -10.10 -6.48
C VAL A 68 1.56 -11.32 -6.31
N LYS A 69 1.02 -11.44 -5.10
CA LYS A 69 -0.05 -12.37 -4.80
C LYS A 69 -1.25 -11.56 -4.34
N TYR A 70 -2.37 -11.71 -5.04
CA TYR A 70 -3.60 -11.06 -4.62
C TYR A 70 -4.09 -11.68 -3.32
N LEU A 71 -4.29 -10.85 -2.31
CA LEU A 71 -4.73 -11.31 -1.01
C LEU A 71 -6.25 -11.27 -0.87
N GLY A 72 -6.88 -10.24 -1.38
CA GLY A 72 -8.31 -10.05 -1.28
C GLY A 72 -8.70 -8.58 -1.32
N LYS A 73 -9.96 -8.33 -1.10
CA LYS A 73 -10.51 -6.98 -1.14
C LYS A 73 -11.36 -6.67 0.07
N ASN A 74 -11.48 -5.38 0.37
CA ASN A 74 -12.47 -4.82 1.28
C ASN A 74 -13.43 -3.97 0.44
N GLU A 75 -14.65 -4.45 0.24
CA GLU A 75 -15.61 -3.77 -0.62
C GLU A 75 -16.11 -2.45 -0.02
N GLU A 76 -16.31 -2.42 1.29
CA GLU A 76 -16.79 -1.23 1.98
C GLU A 76 -15.82 -0.05 1.79
N ARG A 77 -14.52 -0.32 1.85
CA ARG A 77 -13.49 0.69 1.69
C ARG A 77 -12.93 0.78 0.28
N GLU A 78 -13.37 -0.10 -0.61
CA GLU A 78 -12.93 -0.15 -2.00
C GLU A 78 -11.41 -0.26 -2.12
N LYS A 79 -10.85 -1.26 -1.42
CA LYS A 79 -9.41 -1.55 -1.42
C LYS A 79 -9.14 -2.96 -1.87
N HIS A 80 -8.16 -3.10 -2.78
CA HIS A 80 -7.55 -4.38 -3.11
C HIS A 80 -6.22 -4.48 -2.38
N TYR A 81 -5.91 -5.66 -1.84
CA TYR A 81 -4.68 -5.89 -1.10
C TYR A 81 -3.83 -6.96 -1.77
N PHE A 82 -2.53 -6.71 -1.83
CA PHE A 82 -1.56 -7.59 -2.46
C PHE A 82 -0.39 -7.84 -1.52
N ILE A 83 0.19 -9.03 -1.61
CA ILE A 83 1.47 -9.36 -0.99
C ILE A 83 2.54 -9.22 -2.07
N ILE A 84 3.62 -8.50 -1.76
CA ILE A 84 4.73 -8.24 -2.66
C ILE A 84 6.00 -8.82 -2.05
N LYS A 85 6.58 -9.85 -2.70
CA LYS A 85 7.79 -10.51 -2.22
C LYS A 85 8.99 -10.31 -3.13
N GLN A 86 8.78 -9.81 -4.35
CA GLN A 86 9.84 -9.55 -5.31
C GLN A 86 9.68 -8.19 -5.95
N TRP A 87 10.75 -7.43 -5.92
CA TRP A 87 10.81 -6.10 -6.53
C TRP A 87 12.27 -5.76 -6.85
N ASP A 88 12.47 -4.75 -7.72
CA ASP A 88 13.77 -4.20 -8.05
C ASP A 88 13.84 -2.76 -7.55
N GLY A 89 15.07 -2.31 -7.33
CA GLY A 89 15.35 -0.93 -6.97
C GLY A 89 15.52 -0.71 -5.49
N GLU A 90 15.85 0.53 -5.15
CA GLU A 90 15.99 0.98 -3.77
C GLU A 90 14.90 2.00 -3.48
N ILE A 91 14.55 2.16 -2.23
CA ILE A 91 13.50 3.09 -1.85
C ILE A 91 13.95 4.53 -2.12
N VAL A 92 13.16 5.23 -2.95
CA VAL A 92 13.29 6.65 -3.20
C VAL A 92 11.91 7.25 -3.00
N LEU A 93 11.74 8.00 -1.92
CA LEU A 93 10.43 8.51 -1.55
C LEU A 93 10.03 9.71 -2.41
N GLN A 94 8.75 9.73 -2.82
CA GLN A 94 8.11 10.92 -3.36
C GLN A 94 7.66 11.76 -2.16
N LEU A 95 8.49 12.74 -1.78
CA LEU A 95 8.32 13.46 -0.51
C LEU A 95 7.04 14.31 -0.43
N GLU A 96 6.43 14.62 -1.57
CA GLU A 96 5.13 15.29 -1.57
C GLU A 96 4.02 14.39 -1.02
N GLU A 97 4.19 13.07 -1.13
CA GLU A 97 3.19 12.10 -0.72
C GLU A 97 3.61 11.28 0.50
N ILE A 98 4.88 10.89 0.57
CA ILE A 98 5.42 10.01 1.62
C ILE A 98 6.64 10.69 2.24
N GLU A 99 6.59 10.96 3.54
CA GLU A 99 7.70 11.66 4.18
C GLU A 99 8.74 10.74 4.81
N LYS A 100 8.38 9.50 5.14
CA LYS A 100 9.34 8.51 5.65
C LYS A 100 8.78 7.10 5.57
N TYR A 101 9.66 6.13 5.79
CA TYR A 101 9.30 4.72 5.76
C TYR A 101 10.01 3.95 6.88
N ARG A 102 9.50 2.77 7.18
CA ARG A 102 10.12 1.83 8.10
C ARG A 102 9.91 0.40 7.63
N TRP A 103 10.91 -0.43 7.86
CA TRP A 103 10.76 -1.87 7.83
C TRP A 103 10.55 -2.33 9.27
N VAL A 104 9.40 -2.94 9.55
CA VAL A 104 9.03 -3.33 10.91
C VAL A 104 8.69 -4.81 10.97
N PRO A 105 8.96 -5.46 12.11
CA PRO A 105 8.61 -6.87 12.26
C PRO A 105 7.10 -7.11 12.14
N LEU A 106 6.72 -8.18 11.45
CA LEU A 106 5.31 -8.56 11.31
C LEU A 106 4.63 -8.81 12.65
N ASP A 107 5.37 -9.35 13.63
CA ASP A 107 4.79 -9.68 14.93
C ASP A 107 4.48 -8.45 15.79
N THR A 108 4.98 -7.28 15.43
CA THR A 108 4.76 -6.04 16.18
C THR A 108 4.11 -4.93 15.35
N VAL A 109 3.90 -5.13 14.05
CA VAL A 109 3.44 -4.06 13.16
C VAL A 109 2.08 -3.48 13.57
N LEU A 110 1.18 -4.30 14.11
CA LEU A 110 -0.13 -3.80 14.54
C LEU A 110 -0.07 -2.90 15.78
N GLN A 111 1.09 -2.80 16.43
CA GLN A 111 1.30 -1.89 17.55
C GLN A 111 1.62 -0.47 17.08
N TYR A 112 1.94 -0.29 15.80
CA TYR A 112 2.15 1.04 15.23
C TYR A 112 0.81 1.74 15.01
N TYR A 113 0.85 3.07 15.01
CA TYR A 113 -0.33 3.86 14.70
C TYR A 113 -0.55 3.80 13.19
N LEU A 114 -1.51 3.00 12.77
CA LEU A 114 -1.78 2.71 11.36
C LEU A 114 -3.07 3.36 10.89
N THR A 115 -3.13 3.67 9.58
CA THR A 115 -4.41 4.00 8.96
C THR A 115 -5.31 2.77 9.03
N LYS A 116 -6.62 2.98 8.94
CA LYS A 116 -7.57 1.86 8.90
C LYS A 116 -7.30 0.95 7.70
N THR A 117 -6.93 1.54 6.56
CA THR A 117 -6.56 0.79 5.36
C THR A 117 -5.39 -0.15 5.62
N ALA A 118 -4.31 0.36 6.21
CA ALA A 118 -3.14 -0.46 6.53
C ALA A 118 -3.47 -1.53 7.56
N HIS A 119 -4.18 -1.16 8.61
CA HIS A 119 -4.54 -2.09 9.67
C HIS A 119 -5.34 -3.27 9.11
N GLN A 120 -6.33 -3.00 8.29
CA GLN A 120 -7.17 -4.05 7.70
C GLN A 120 -6.37 -4.97 6.77
N GLY A 121 -5.52 -4.40 5.91
CA GLY A 121 -4.70 -5.20 4.99
C GLY A 121 -3.71 -6.08 5.74
N ILE A 122 -3.05 -5.53 6.74
CA ILE A 122 -2.10 -6.28 7.56
C ILE A 122 -2.81 -7.38 8.34
N GLN A 123 -3.98 -7.10 8.89
CA GLN A 123 -4.76 -8.12 9.59
C GLN A 123 -5.16 -9.26 8.64
N MET A 124 -5.57 -8.94 7.42
CA MET A 124 -5.86 -9.97 6.41
C MET A 124 -4.63 -10.82 6.13
N LEU A 125 -3.46 -10.20 6.02
CA LEU A 125 -2.21 -10.92 5.81
C LEU A 125 -1.91 -11.85 6.98
N LEU A 126 -1.99 -11.35 8.20
CA LEU A 126 -1.71 -12.14 9.40
C LEU A 126 -2.67 -13.31 9.57
N ASP A 127 -3.91 -13.15 9.15
CA ASP A 127 -4.91 -14.22 9.21
C ASP A 127 -4.62 -15.36 8.23
N THR A 128 -3.73 -15.15 7.25
CA THR A 128 -3.35 -16.19 6.28
C THR A 128 -2.10 -16.96 6.67
N ILE A 129 -1.39 -16.54 7.70
CA ILE A 129 -0.12 -17.19 8.11
C ILE A 129 -0.33 -18.14 9.27
#